data_946ae48ff8af03b7e8fe63f063bebb5b
#
_entry.id   946ae48ff8af03b7e8fe63f063bebb5b
#
_cell.length_a   1.000
_cell.length_b   1.000
_cell.length_c   1.000
_cell.angle_alpha   90.00
_cell.angle_beta   90.00
_cell.angle_gamma   90.00
#
_symmetry.space_group_name_H-M   'P 1'
#
loop_
_entity.id
_entity.type
_entity.pdbx_description
1 polymer ?
#
loop_
_entity_poly.entity_id
_entity_poly.type
_entity_poly.pdbx_seq_one_letter_code
_entity_poly.pdbx_strand_id
1 'polypeptide(L)'
;KEAWLMTADGETQLSVTLSYPEGDTRHKITSQEVSFYFYNGSNIFTDNNKELITDIEHIVGSYTTDNTTNTATVTLTAPKYYFYTTNAYYQYYVVIKAHFENGGSASVAKSIGISRPGVIILHGLNDSSETFQPMKEYLVDSGQFISSQILTKDYSATNTSSFYANTHQYQVVKIGLYELSNNLLNVGIASTKYDMIGHSMGGILERLYNQEVDNQHTNKIITLNTPHFGAPLGNVAPALFWYINTFANASPAYL
;
A
#
# COMPACT_ATOMS: atom_id res chain seq x y z
N LYS A 1 3.67 12.76 -9.40
CA LYS A 1 4.18 13.22 -8.08
C LYS A 1 5.27 12.26 -7.63
N GLU A 2 6.34 12.78 -7.07
CA GLU A 2 7.34 11.95 -6.42
C GLU A 2 6.75 11.35 -5.13
N ALA A 3 6.99 10.06 -4.92
CA ALA A 3 6.65 9.42 -3.66
C ALA A 3 7.66 9.81 -2.59
N TRP A 4 7.18 10.09 -1.39
CA TRP A 4 8.00 10.40 -0.21
C TRP A 4 7.70 9.45 0.96
N LEU A 5 6.70 8.60 0.79
CA LEU A 5 6.31 7.51 1.69
C LEU A 5 6.39 6.19 0.94
N MET A 6 6.75 5.13 1.63
CA MET A 6 6.63 3.75 1.13
C MET A 6 5.87 2.90 2.15
N THR A 7 5.16 1.91 1.66
CA THR A 7 4.41 1.00 2.53
C THR A 7 5.32 -0.09 3.10
N ALA A 8 5.08 -0.47 4.35
CA ALA A 8 5.79 -1.56 5.02
C ALA A 8 5.28 -2.92 4.50
N ASP A 9 5.70 -3.29 3.30
CA ASP A 9 5.28 -4.52 2.59
C ASP A 9 6.45 -5.45 2.23
N GLY A 10 7.69 -5.02 2.54
CA GLY A 10 8.91 -5.78 2.29
C GLY A 10 9.43 -5.71 0.87
N GLU A 11 8.76 -5.02 -0.06
CA GLU A 11 9.12 -4.99 -1.48
C GLU A 11 9.11 -3.61 -2.11
N THR A 12 8.30 -2.67 -1.60
CA THR A 12 8.26 -1.30 -2.14
C THR A 12 9.63 -0.64 -2.05
N GLN A 13 10.04 0.01 -3.13
CA GLN A 13 11.33 0.66 -3.24
C GLN A 13 11.18 2.15 -3.51
N LEU A 14 12.04 2.95 -2.89
CA LEU A 14 12.26 4.36 -3.20
C LEU A 14 13.73 4.60 -3.48
N SER A 15 14.02 5.45 -4.48
CA SER A 15 15.38 5.89 -4.78
C SER A 15 15.59 7.33 -4.34
N VAL A 16 16.71 7.56 -3.65
CA VAL A 16 17.15 8.90 -3.26
C VAL A 16 18.46 9.19 -3.97
N THR A 17 18.51 10.27 -4.73
CA THR A 17 19.69 10.65 -5.53
C THR A 17 20.27 11.97 -5.03
N LEU A 18 21.56 11.96 -4.78
CA LEU A 18 22.39 13.16 -4.59
C LEU A 18 22.99 13.52 -5.94
N SER A 19 22.77 14.74 -6.41
CA SER A 19 23.31 15.25 -7.66
C SER A 19 24.20 16.46 -7.40
N TYR A 20 25.30 16.53 -8.14
CA TYR A 20 26.16 17.70 -8.18
C TYR A 20 25.96 18.47 -9.49
N PRO A 21 26.20 19.80 -9.51
CA PRO A 21 26.10 20.58 -10.75
C PRO A 21 27.01 20.01 -11.84
N GLU A 22 26.49 19.94 -13.06
CA GLU A 22 27.28 19.57 -14.24
C GLU A 22 28.49 20.50 -14.40
N GLY A 23 29.63 19.91 -14.76
CA GLY A 23 30.87 20.65 -15.05
C GLY A 23 31.78 20.89 -13.86
N ASP A 24 31.42 20.48 -12.64
CA ASP A 24 32.36 20.55 -11.52
C ASP A 24 33.30 19.32 -11.48
N THR A 25 34.35 19.37 -12.26
CA THR A 25 35.38 18.30 -12.31
C THR A 25 36.21 18.19 -11.03
N ARG A 26 36.06 19.14 -10.10
CA ARG A 26 36.83 19.18 -8.84
C ARG A 26 36.25 18.26 -7.76
N HIS A 27 35.02 17.80 -7.94
CA HIS A 27 34.26 17.07 -6.93
C HIS A 27 33.77 15.72 -7.44
N LYS A 28 34.65 14.96 -8.04
CA LYS A 28 34.33 13.60 -8.45
C LYS A 28 34.06 12.72 -7.22
N ILE A 29 32.92 12.07 -7.19
CA ILE A 29 32.53 11.19 -6.08
C ILE A 29 33.37 9.92 -6.13
N THR A 30 34.07 9.61 -5.05
CA THR A 30 34.87 8.40 -4.93
C THR A 30 34.20 7.32 -4.11
N SER A 31 33.44 7.71 -3.11
CA SER A 31 32.67 6.79 -2.26
C SER A 31 31.47 7.50 -1.63
N GLN A 32 30.56 6.73 -1.08
CA GLN A 32 29.42 7.25 -0.34
C GLN A 32 29.20 6.46 0.94
N GLU A 33 28.67 7.15 1.94
CA GLU A 33 28.16 6.57 3.17
C GLU A 33 26.65 6.85 3.23
N VAL A 34 25.85 5.87 3.65
CA VAL A 34 24.41 6.01 3.83
C VAL A 34 24.09 5.74 5.29
N SER A 35 23.45 6.69 5.92
CA SER A 35 23.05 6.59 7.33
C SER A 35 21.56 6.87 7.46
N PHE A 36 20.91 6.14 8.33
CA PHE A 36 19.49 6.31 8.66
C PHE A 36 19.37 6.79 10.09
N TYR A 37 18.49 7.77 10.29
CA TYR A 37 18.20 8.27 11.61
C TYR A 37 16.68 8.26 11.82
N PHE A 38 16.24 7.70 12.93
CA PHE A 38 14.90 7.96 13.45
C PHE A 38 14.90 9.36 14.04
N TYR A 39 13.95 10.20 13.62
CA TYR A 39 13.96 11.60 14.01
C TYR A 39 12.66 12.03 14.65
N ASN A 40 12.77 12.70 15.78
CA ASN A 40 11.67 13.23 16.56
C ASN A 40 11.84 14.72 16.88
N GLY A 41 12.28 15.54 15.92
CA GLY A 41 12.53 16.96 16.15
C GLY A 41 12.69 17.80 14.87
N SER A 42 12.96 19.10 15.00
CA SER A 42 12.88 20.06 13.90
C SER A 42 14.18 20.24 13.09
N ASN A 43 15.33 19.72 13.55
CA ASN A 43 16.60 19.88 12.85
C ASN A 43 17.52 18.66 13.02
N ILE A 44 17.65 17.86 11.96
CA ILE A 44 18.42 16.62 12.00
C ILE A 44 19.93 16.81 12.19
N PHE A 45 20.48 18.00 11.89
CA PHE A 45 21.91 18.27 12.01
C PHE A 45 22.31 18.78 13.38
N THR A 46 21.39 19.34 14.14
CA THR A 46 21.65 19.96 15.44
C THR A 46 20.97 19.29 16.62
N ASP A 47 20.03 18.40 16.37
CA ASP A 47 19.27 17.73 17.42
C ASP A 47 20.05 16.54 17.99
N ASN A 48 20.29 16.56 19.31
CA ASN A 48 20.97 15.49 20.03
C ASN A 48 20.09 14.26 20.28
N ASN A 49 18.79 14.34 19.92
CA ASN A 49 17.81 13.25 20.09
C ASN A 49 17.77 12.28 18.88
N LYS A 50 18.81 12.26 18.06
CA LYS A 50 18.91 11.34 16.94
C LYS A 50 19.16 9.93 17.44
N GLU A 51 18.25 9.04 17.13
CA GLU A 51 18.47 7.61 17.30
C GLU A 51 18.88 7.00 15.95
N LEU A 52 20.09 6.44 15.91
CA LEU A 52 20.55 5.72 14.72
C LEU A 52 19.76 4.41 14.61
N ILE A 53 19.10 4.21 13.48
CA ILE A 53 18.42 2.94 13.21
C ILE A 53 19.49 1.88 12.94
N THR A 54 19.64 0.95 13.85
CA THR A 54 20.63 -0.11 13.76
C THR A 54 20.22 -1.26 12.83
N ASP A 55 18.94 -1.39 12.52
CA ASP A 55 18.40 -2.41 11.62
C ASP A 55 18.31 -1.91 10.17
N ILE A 56 19.45 -1.46 9.66
CA ILE A 56 19.61 -0.90 8.31
C ILE A 56 19.46 -1.97 7.23
N GLU A 57 19.80 -3.21 7.52
CA GLU A 57 19.80 -4.30 6.54
C GLU A 57 18.44 -4.56 5.89
N HIS A 58 17.35 -4.17 6.54
CA HIS A 58 16.00 -4.35 6.04
C HIS A 58 15.51 -3.19 5.17
N ILE A 59 16.24 -2.06 5.14
CA ILE A 59 15.81 -0.84 4.46
C ILE A 59 16.71 -0.49 3.28
N VAL A 60 17.98 -0.88 3.31
CA VAL A 60 18.95 -0.58 2.24
C VAL A 60 19.04 -1.74 1.24
N GLY A 61 18.53 -1.55 0.04
CA GLY A 61 18.65 -2.55 -1.04
C GLY A 61 19.97 -2.47 -1.79
N SER A 62 20.32 -1.29 -2.31
CA SER A 62 21.54 -1.06 -3.10
C SER A 62 21.88 0.41 -3.19
N TYR A 63 23.14 0.72 -3.43
CA TYR A 63 23.55 2.07 -3.82
C TYR A 63 24.55 2.01 -4.97
N THR A 64 24.45 3.01 -5.84
CA THR A 64 25.30 3.17 -7.00
C THR A 64 25.92 4.55 -7.04
N THR A 65 27.15 4.64 -7.53
CA THR A 65 27.78 5.92 -7.89
C THR A 65 27.97 5.97 -9.38
N ASP A 66 27.62 7.10 -9.98
CA ASP A 66 27.93 7.39 -11.38
C ASP A 66 28.88 8.60 -11.41
N ASN A 67 30.14 8.33 -11.69
CA ASN A 67 31.18 9.33 -11.74
C ASN A 67 31.10 10.19 -13.01
N THR A 68 30.33 9.80 -14.03
CA THR A 68 30.16 10.57 -15.27
C THR A 68 29.09 11.64 -15.11
N THR A 69 28.04 11.37 -14.33
CA THR A 69 26.93 12.30 -14.06
C THR A 69 27.05 13.00 -12.72
N ASN A 70 28.11 12.74 -11.94
CA ASN A 70 28.29 13.27 -10.58
C ASN A 70 27.07 12.99 -9.69
N THR A 71 26.55 11.79 -9.74
CA THR A 71 25.40 11.35 -8.94
C THR A 71 25.74 10.21 -8.00
N ALA A 72 25.10 10.20 -6.85
CA ALA A 72 25.08 9.06 -5.93
C ALA A 72 23.62 8.71 -5.63
N THR A 73 23.22 7.50 -5.94
CA THR A 73 21.85 7.03 -5.73
C THR A 73 21.83 5.87 -4.75
N VAL A 74 20.94 5.95 -3.78
CA VAL A 74 20.60 4.83 -2.90
C VAL A 74 19.18 4.38 -3.17
N THR A 75 18.98 3.08 -3.29
CA THR A 75 17.66 2.44 -3.34
C THR A 75 17.34 1.86 -1.98
N LEU A 76 16.20 2.26 -1.45
CA LEU A 76 15.69 1.85 -0.16
C LEU A 76 14.56 0.85 -0.40
N THR A 77 14.58 -0.26 0.33
CA THR A 77 13.50 -1.25 0.31
C THR A 77 12.69 -1.12 1.60
N ALA A 78 11.37 -1.12 1.49
CA ALA A 78 10.49 -1.01 2.63
C ALA A 78 10.65 -2.19 3.61
N PRO A 79 10.50 -1.95 4.92
CA PRO A 79 10.47 -3.04 5.90
C PRO A 79 9.23 -3.92 5.66
N LYS A 80 9.33 -5.20 6.06
CA LYS A 80 8.23 -6.16 5.88
C LYS A 80 7.05 -5.88 6.83
N TYR A 81 7.31 -5.24 7.97
CA TYR A 81 6.31 -5.02 9.02
C TYR A 81 6.25 -3.55 9.42
N TYR A 82 5.06 -3.10 9.75
CA TYR A 82 4.83 -1.81 10.37
C TYR A 82 4.72 -1.98 11.89
N PHE A 83 5.65 -1.38 12.64
CA PHE A 83 5.77 -1.63 14.08
C PHE A 83 4.98 -0.64 14.95
N TYR A 84 4.55 0.49 14.41
CA TYR A 84 3.87 1.52 15.19
C TYR A 84 2.35 1.38 15.10
N THR A 85 1.68 1.47 16.24
CA THR A 85 0.24 1.20 16.35
C THR A 85 -0.62 2.44 16.33
N THR A 86 -0.04 3.62 16.60
CA THR A 86 -0.82 4.85 16.86
C THR A 86 -0.82 5.86 15.72
N ASN A 87 0.08 5.75 14.75
CA ASN A 87 0.21 6.71 13.66
C ASN A 87 0.06 6.03 12.30
N ALA A 88 -0.48 6.76 11.31
CA ALA A 88 -0.61 6.26 9.94
C ALA A 88 0.75 6.07 9.24
N TYR A 89 1.71 6.87 9.61
CA TYR A 89 3.10 6.75 9.14
C TYR A 89 4.07 7.29 10.18
N TYR A 90 5.33 6.96 10.05
CA TYR A 90 6.45 7.56 10.77
C TYR A 90 7.54 7.98 9.80
N GLN A 91 8.34 8.96 10.19
CA GLN A 91 9.38 9.55 9.33
C GLN A 91 10.76 9.09 9.74
N TYR A 92 11.57 8.83 8.73
CA TYR A 92 13.02 8.67 8.83
C TYR A 92 13.71 9.75 8.01
N TYR A 93 14.95 10.01 8.35
CA TYR A 93 15.84 10.76 7.49
C TYR A 93 16.88 9.83 6.91
N VAL A 94 17.03 9.88 5.59
CA VAL A 94 18.14 9.28 4.88
C VAL A 94 19.20 10.34 4.71
N VAL A 95 20.37 10.11 5.26
CA VAL A 95 21.54 10.98 5.10
C VAL A 95 22.48 10.28 4.15
N ILE A 96 22.74 10.89 2.99
CA ILE A 96 23.75 10.45 2.04
C ILE A 96 24.93 11.38 2.18
N LYS A 97 26.11 10.82 2.47
CA LYS A 97 27.38 11.53 2.52
C LYS A 97 28.24 11.02 1.37
N ALA A 98 28.62 11.91 0.48
CA ALA A 98 29.55 11.63 -0.61
C ALA A 98 30.95 12.12 -0.27
N HIS A 99 31.96 11.34 -0.60
CA HIS A 99 33.37 11.71 -0.51
C HIS A 99 33.95 11.95 -1.90
N PHE A 100 34.82 12.93 -2.00
CA PHE A 100 35.42 13.37 -3.27
C PHE A 100 36.91 13.01 -3.38
N GLU A 101 37.42 12.95 -4.60
CA GLU A 101 38.85 12.69 -4.88
C GLU A 101 39.79 13.69 -4.19
N ASN A 102 39.36 14.94 -3.97
CA ASN A 102 40.11 15.97 -3.31
C ASN A 102 40.13 15.86 -1.76
N GLY A 103 39.55 14.80 -1.20
CA GLY A 103 39.40 14.58 0.24
C GLY A 103 38.28 15.34 0.91
N GLY A 104 37.51 16.13 0.15
CA GLY A 104 36.27 16.80 0.64
C GLY A 104 35.10 15.84 0.77
N SER A 105 34.06 16.28 1.43
CA SER A 105 32.79 15.56 1.50
C SER A 105 31.59 16.52 1.52
N ALA A 106 30.43 16.04 1.05
CA ALA A 106 29.16 16.73 1.20
C ALA A 106 28.07 15.75 1.64
N SER A 107 27.05 16.28 2.30
CA SER A 107 25.92 15.47 2.79
C SER A 107 24.60 16.08 2.37
N VAL A 108 23.62 15.23 2.08
CA VAL A 108 22.22 15.61 1.91
C VAL A 108 21.36 14.74 2.82
N ALA A 109 20.36 15.34 3.40
CA ALA A 109 19.35 14.61 4.14
C ALA A 109 18.00 14.73 3.44
N LYS A 110 17.32 13.59 3.26
CA LYS A 110 15.98 13.52 2.70
C LYS A 110 15.05 12.83 3.70
N SER A 111 13.92 13.47 3.99
CA SER A 111 12.86 12.83 4.78
C SER A 111 12.15 11.80 3.91
N ILE A 112 11.98 10.59 4.45
CA ILE A 112 11.11 9.55 3.92
C ILE A 112 10.17 9.06 5.01
N GLY A 113 9.01 8.59 4.64
CA GLY A 113 8.07 8.00 5.58
C GLY A 113 7.82 6.52 5.28
N ILE A 114 7.52 5.79 6.34
CA ILE A 114 7.02 4.41 6.27
C ILE A 114 5.58 4.42 6.75
N SER A 115 4.67 3.85 5.95
CA SER A 115 3.25 3.73 6.28
C SER A 115 2.80 2.27 6.27
N ARG A 116 1.58 2.03 6.74
CA ARG A 116 0.92 0.74 6.56
C ARG A 116 0.63 0.51 5.08
N PRO A 117 0.56 -0.76 4.62
CA PRO A 117 0.03 -1.09 3.29
C PRO A 117 -1.37 -0.51 3.10
N GLY A 118 -1.71 -0.18 1.84
CA GLY A 118 -3.07 0.18 1.50
C GLY A 118 -4.02 -0.99 1.70
N VAL A 119 -5.28 -0.71 2.00
CA VAL A 119 -6.32 -1.70 2.29
C VAL A 119 -7.45 -1.57 1.28
N ILE A 120 -7.78 -2.68 0.61
CA ILE A 120 -9.02 -2.81 -0.15
C ILE A 120 -10.02 -3.62 0.66
N ILE A 121 -11.28 -3.18 0.70
CA ILE A 121 -12.37 -3.86 1.40
C ILE A 121 -13.46 -4.20 0.41
N LEU A 122 -13.86 -5.48 0.36
CA LEU A 122 -14.93 -5.98 -0.50
C LEU A 122 -16.12 -6.47 0.32
N HIS A 123 -17.30 -5.99 -0.05
CA HIS A 123 -18.57 -6.40 0.56
C HIS A 123 -19.05 -7.78 0.09
N GLY A 124 -20.15 -8.26 0.63
CA GLY A 124 -20.74 -9.55 0.28
C GLY A 124 -21.79 -9.49 -0.84
N LEU A 125 -22.43 -10.62 -1.07
CA LEU A 125 -23.54 -10.75 -1.99
C LEU A 125 -24.73 -9.87 -1.56
N ASN A 126 -25.38 -9.19 -2.50
CA ASN A 126 -26.51 -8.28 -2.26
C ASN A 126 -26.21 -7.16 -1.25
N ASP A 127 -24.96 -6.73 -1.18
CA ASP A 127 -24.48 -5.68 -0.30
C ASP A 127 -23.82 -4.57 -1.13
N SER A 128 -23.31 -3.53 -0.49
CA SER A 128 -22.62 -2.41 -1.10
C SER A 128 -21.39 -1.99 -0.28
N SER A 129 -20.55 -1.12 -0.85
CA SER A 129 -19.38 -0.56 -0.16
C SER A 129 -19.75 0.25 1.09
N GLU A 130 -20.99 0.74 1.20
CA GLU A 130 -21.46 1.54 2.34
C GLU A 130 -21.44 0.76 3.66
N THR A 131 -21.64 -0.56 3.62
CA THR A 131 -21.57 -1.43 4.80
C THR A 131 -20.24 -1.31 5.53
N PHE A 132 -19.16 -1.04 4.82
CA PHE A 132 -17.82 -0.93 5.41
C PHE A 132 -17.36 0.51 5.63
N GLN A 133 -18.19 1.49 5.34
CA GLN A 133 -17.87 2.88 5.59
C GLN A 133 -17.57 3.18 7.08
N PRO A 134 -18.36 2.65 8.05
CA PRO A 134 -18.04 2.82 9.48
C PRO A 134 -16.70 2.21 9.88
N MET A 135 -16.30 1.08 9.29
CA MET A 135 -14.99 0.48 9.53
C MET A 135 -13.86 1.37 9.00
N LYS A 136 -14.01 1.90 7.78
CA LYS A 136 -13.07 2.85 7.20
C LYS A 136 -12.91 4.08 8.08
N GLU A 137 -14.02 4.69 8.49
CA GLU A 137 -14.04 5.86 9.37
C GLU A 137 -13.31 5.58 10.69
N TYR A 138 -13.61 4.47 11.35
CA TYR A 138 -12.93 4.08 12.57
C TYR A 138 -11.41 3.94 12.40
N LEU A 139 -10.95 3.31 11.32
CA LEU A 139 -9.52 3.13 11.04
C LEU A 139 -8.81 4.46 10.77
N VAL A 140 -9.49 5.40 10.11
CA VAL A 140 -8.96 6.74 9.85
C VAL A 140 -8.98 7.59 11.12
N ASP A 141 -10.08 7.62 11.84
CA ASP A 141 -10.25 8.43 13.06
C ASP A 141 -9.35 7.97 14.19
N SER A 142 -9.01 6.68 14.23
CA SER A 142 -8.00 6.15 15.16
C SER A 142 -6.56 6.61 14.86
N GLY A 143 -6.35 7.34 13.75
CA GLY A 143 -5.04 7.81 13.31
C GLY A 143 -4.12 6.73 12.73
N GLN A 144 -4.60 5.50 12.58
CA GLN A 144 -3.79 4.39 12.08
C GLN A 144 -3.61 4.38 10.56
N PHE A 145 -4.55 5.00 9.85
CA PHE A 145 -4.53 5.13 8.39
C PHE A 145 -4.93 6.55 7.99
N ILE A 146 -4.47 6.98 6.83
CA ILE A 146 -5.09 8.13 6.14
C ILE A 146 -6.18 7.62 5.20
N SER A 147 -7.16 8.45 4.91
CA SER A 147 -8.34 8.06 4.12
C SER A 147 -7.99 7.46 2.75
N SER A 148 -6.93 7.97 2.11
CA SER A 148 -6.47 7.47 0.80
C SER A 148 -5.87 6.06 0.84
N GLN A 149 -5.53 5.54 2.03
CA GLN A 149 -5.02 4.18 2.19
C GLN A 149 -6.12 3.13 2.25
N ILE A 150 -7.39 3.51 2.36
CA ILE A 150 -8.48 2.55 2.48
C ILE A 150 -9.49 2.77 1.35
N LEU A 151 -9.68 1.75 0.53
CA LEU A 151 -10.68 1.70 -0.52
C LEU A 151 -11.77 0.68 -0.17
N THR A 152 -13.00 1.15 0.05
CA THR A 152 -14.19 0.30 0.07
C THR A 152 -14.68 0.17 -1.37
N LYS A 153 -14.42 -0.98 -2.00
CA LYS A 153 -14.74 -1.18 -3.43
C LYS A 153 -16.17 -1.63 -3.60
N ASP A 154 -16.96 -0.82 -4.30
CA ASP A 154 -18.31 -1.21 -4.68
C ASP A 154 -18.30 -2.05 -5.97
N TYR A 155 -19.08 -3.13 -5.95
CA TYR A 155 -19.37 -3.98 -7.09
C TYR A 155 -20.81 -4.50 -7.05
N SER A 156 -21.69 -3.80 -6.34
CA SER A 156 -23.11 -4.13 -6.15
C SER A 156 -23.85 -4.37 -7.47
N ALA A 157 -23.52 -3.59 -8.50
CA ALA A 157 -24.12 -3.73 -9.83
C ALA A 157 -23.86 -5.08 -10.52
N THR A 158 -22.81 -5.80 -10.10
CA THR A 158 -22.39 -7.06 -10.72
C THR A 158 -22.27 -8.21 -9.74
N ASN A 159 -22.61 -8.01 -8.47
CA ASN A 159 -22.33 -8.98 -7.40
C ASN A 159 -23.17 -10.27 -7.48
N THR A 160 -24.20 -10.31 -8.34
CA THR A 160 -24.97 -11.52 -8.66
C THR A 160 -24.45 -12.26 -9.90
N SER A 161 -23.42 -11.75 -10.57
CA SER A 161 -22.80 -12.37 -11.73
C SER A 161 -21.97 -13.60 -11.33
N SER A 162 -21.81 -14.54 -12.24
CA SER A 162 -20.93 -15.69 -12.03
C SER A 162 -19.48 -15.25 -11.81
N PHE A 163 -18.75 -15.90 -10.91
CA PHE A 163 -17.32 -15.66 -10.69
C PHE A 163 -16.48 -15.81 -11.95
N TYR A 164 -16.87 -16.72 -12.82
CA TYR A 164 -16.18 -17.07 -14.08
C TYR A 164 -16.94 -16.61 -15.33
N ALA A 165 -17.88 -15.65 -15.21
CA ALA A 165 -18.51 -15.03 -16.38
C ALA A 165 -17.48 -14.26 -17.23
N ASN A 166 -17.89 -13.80 -18.43
CA ASN A 166 -17.01 -13.12 -19.41
C ASN A 166 -16.21 -11.95 -18.84
N THR A 167 -16.65 -11.33 -17.76
CA THR A 167 -15.96 -10.25 -17.04
C THR A 167 -15.24 -10.75 -15.79
N HIS A 168 -15.26 -12.02 -15.50
CA HIS A 168 -14.70 -12.64 -14.30
C HIS A 168 -14.87 -11.79 -13.06
N GLN A 169 -15.88 -12.06 -12.23
CA GLN A 169 -16.25 -11.22 -11.08
C GLN A 169 -15.07 -10.90 -10.15
N TYR A 170 -14.10 -11.80 -9.99
CA TYR A 170 -12.89 -11.54 -9.20
C TYR A 170 -11.98 -10.45 -9.79
N GLN A 171 -12.17 -10.04 -11.06
CA GLN A 171 -11.46 -8.90 -11.66
C GLN A 171 -11.76 -7.57 -10.96
N VAL A 172 -12.86 -7.50 -10.19
CA VAL A 172 -13.15 -6.33 -9.35
C VAL A 172 -12.00 -6.01 -8.39
N VAL A 173 -11.31 -7.06 -7.90
CA VAL A 173 -10.12 -6.89 -7.03
C VAL A 173 -9.01 -6.17 -7.79
N LYS A 174 -8.68 -6.62 -9.01
CA LYS A 174 -7.67 -5.97 -9.86
C LYS A 174 -7.98 -4.48 -10.11
N ILE A 175 -9.23 -4.18 -10.44
CA ILE A 175 -9.67 -2.79 -10.67
C ILE A 175 -9.55 -1.99 -9.38
N GLY A 176 -9.98 -2.54 -8.24
CA GLY A 176 -9.87 -1.90 -6.95
C GLY A 176 -8.41 -1.65 -6.52
N LEU A 177 -7.51 -2.60 -6.74
CA LEU A 177 -6.08 -2.41 -6.46
C LEU A 177 -5.46 -1.31 -7.32
N TYR A 178 -5.85 -1.23 -8.60
CA TYR A 178 -5.41 -0.14 -9.46
C TYR A 178 -5.91 1.23 -8.98
N GLU A 179 -7.18 1.33 -8.57
CA GLU A 179 -7.75 2.56 -7.98
C GLU A 179 -7.03 2.93 -6.68
N LEU A 180 -6.80 1.97 -5.79
CA LEU A 180 -6.09 2.19 -4.53
C LEU A 180 -4.65 2.64 -4.77
N SER A 181 -3.94 2.03 -5.71
CA SER A 181 -2.59 2.43 -6.11
C SER A 181 -2.54 3.89 -6.55
N ASN A 182 -3.48 4.31 -7.40
CA ASN A 182 -3.58 5.70 -7.85
C ASN A 182 -3.89 6.66 -6.68
N ASN A 183 -4.79 6.28 -5.77
CA ASN A 183 -5.10 7.08 -4.59
C ASN A 183 -3.85 7.29 -3.71
N LEU A 184 -3.06 6.25 -3.51
CA LEU A 184 -1.82 6.32 -2.75
C LEU A 184 -0.76 7.19 -3.44
N LEU A 185 -0.53 7.00 -4.73
CA LEU A 185 0.42 7.80 -5.51
C LEU A 185 0.04 9.30 -5.53
N ASN A 186 -1.26 9.61 -5.57
CA ASN A 186 -1.74 10.99 -5.52
C ASN A 186 -1.38 11.72 -4.21
N VAL A 187 -1.21 10.99 -3.12
CA VAL A 187 -0.76 11.53 -1.82
C VAL A 187 0.73 11.28 -1.55
N GLY A 188 1.46 10.74 -2.53
CA GLY A 188 2.91 10.53 -2.44
C GLY A 188 3.32 9.24 -1.72
N ILE A 189 2.46 8.23 -1.69
CA ILE A 189 2.75 6.91 -1.11
C ILE A 189 3.02 5.91 -2.24
N ALA A 190 4.20 5.29 -2.25
CA ALA A 190 4.50 4.13 -3.07
C ALA A 190 4.08 2.85 -2.34
N SER A 191 3.48 1.91 -3.06
CA SER A 191 3.05 0.61 -2.52
C SER A 191 3.14 -0.45 -3.61
N THR A 192 3.70 -1.60 -3.26
CA THR A 192 3.78 -2.77 -4.15
C THR A 192 2.75 -3.81 -3.73
N LYS A 193 2.51 -3.98 -2.43
CA LYS A 193 1.55 -4.94 -1.89
C LYS A 193 0.48 -4.28 -1.04
N TYR A 194 -0.68 -4.90 -0.99
CA TYR A 194 -1.88 -4.40 -0.35
C TYR A 194 -2.47 -5.43 0.59
N ASP A 195 -3.11 -4.96 1.65
CA ASP A 195 -3.97 -5.78 2.50
C ASP A 195 -5.38 -5.84 1.90
N MET A 196 -6.00 -7.00 1.94
CA MET A 196 -7.35 -7.25 1.41
C MET A 196 -8.25 -7.72 2.54
N ILE A 197 -9.44 -7.14 2.65
CA ILE A 197 -10.45 -7.53 3.65
C ILE A 197 -11.75 -7.85 2.91
N GLY A 198 -12.10 -9.12 2.87
CA GLY A 198 -13.31 -9.58 2.16
C GLY A 198 -14.36 -10.15 3.08
N HIS A 199 -15.58 -9.60 3.02
CA HIS A 199 -16.73 -10.16 3.73
C HIS A 199 -17.51 -11.13 2.83
N SER A 200 -17.84 -12.30 3.38
CA SER A 200 -18.68 -13.28 2.68
C SER A 200 -18.13 -13.59 1.28
N MET A 201 -18.86 -13.29 0.21
CA MET A 201 -18.45 -13.44 -1.18
C MET A 201 -17.18 -12.64 -1.51
N GLY A 202 -16.98 -11.46 -0.92
CA GLY A 202 -15.80 -10.63 -1.14
C GLY A 202 -14.50 -11.37 -0.84
N GLY A 203 -14.43 -12.15 0.24
CA GLY A 203 -13.26 -12.95 0.55
C GLY A 203 -13.03 -14.12 -0.41
N ILE A 204 -14.06 -14.63 -1.08
CA ILE A 204 -13.90 -15.61 -2.17
C ILE A 204 -13.27 -14.92 -3.37
N LEU A 205 -13.71 -13.71 -3.74
CA LEU A 205 -13.17 -12.96 -4.87
C LEU A 205 -11.69 -12.62 -4.67
N GLU A 206 -11.30 -12.21 -3.47
CA GLU A 206 -9.90 -11.95 -3.12
C GLU A 206 -9.04 -13.20 -3.24
N ARG A 207 -9.53 -14.33 -2.74
CA ARG A 207 -8.83 -15.61 -2.86
C ARG A 207 -8.68 -16.04 -4.31
N LEU A 208 -9.74 -15.94 -5.11
CA LEU A 208 -9.69 -16.27 -6.53
C LEU A 208 -8.73 -15.36 -7.29
N TYR A 209 -8.76 -14.07 -7.02
CA TYR A 209 -7.81 -13.13 -7.60
C TYR A 209 -6.36 -13.54 -7.30
N ASN A 210 -6.06 -13.84 -6.04
CA ASN A 210 -4.72 -14.22 -5.60
C ASN A 210 -4.26 -15.56 -6.21
N GLN A 211 -5.18 -16.48 -6.49
CA GLN A 211 -4.86 -17.78 -7.07
C GLN A 211 -4.76 -17.75 -8.59
N GLU A 212 -5.66 -17.03 -9.27
CA GLU A 212 -5.85 -17.09 -10.72
C GLU A 212 -5.16 -15.95 -11.47
N VAL A 213 -4.92 -14.83 -10.82
CA VAL A 213 -4.43 -13.63 -11.49
C VAL A 213 -3.03 -13.27 -11.01
N ASP A 214 -2.89 -12.96 -9.71
CA ASP A 214 -1.65 -12.38 -9.21
C ASP A 214 -1.58 -12.44 -7.68
N ASN A 215 -0.55 -13.09 -7.18
CA ASN A 215 -0.23 -13.11 -5.75
C ASN A 215 0.86 -12.10 -5.35
N GLN A 216 1.51 -11.45 -6.31
CA GLN A 216 2.65 -10.55 -6.04
C GLN A 216 2.21 -9.24 -5.38
N HIS A 217 0.98 -8.79 -5.65
CA HIS A 217 0.43 -7.56 -5.07
C HIS A 217 -0.34 -7.79 -3.75
N THR A 218 -0.33 -9.02 -3.24
CA THR A 218 -1.01 -9.36 -1.99
C THR A 218 -0.02 -9.37 -0.83
N ASN A 219 -0.27 -8.52 0.20
CA ASN A 219 0.42 -8.59 1.48
C ASN A 219 -0.31 -9.55 2.44
N LYS A 220 -1.61 -9.31 2.67
CA LYS A 220 -2.46 -10.15 3.53
C LYS A 220 -3.87 -10.22 2.96
N ILE A 221 -4.54 -11.36 3.21
CA ILE A 221 -5.98 -11.51 2.99
C ILE A 221 -6.62 -11.81 4.34
N ILE A 222 -7.59 -10.99 4.72
CA ILE A 222 -8.40 -11.13 5.93
C ILE A 222 -9.84 -11.39 5.50
N THR A 223 -10.37 -12.53 5.88
CA THR A 223 -11.74 -12.91 5.49
C THR A 223 -12.69 -12.86 6.68
N LEU A 224 -13.84 -12.23 6.46
CA LEU A 224 -14.90 -12.08 7.45
C LEU A 224 -16.10 -12.93 7.01
N ASN A 225 -16.43 -13.98 7.76
CA ASN A 225 -17.54 -14.89 7.47
C ASN A 225 -17.59 -15.42 6.02
N THR A 226 -16.41 -15.66 5.42
CA THR A 226 -16.29 -16.13 4.04
C THR A 226 -16.53 -17.64 3.95
N PRO A 227 -17.43 -18.11 3.10
CA PRO A 227 -17.74 -19.53 2.94
C PRO A 227 -16.69 -20.23 2.06
N HIS A 228 -15.47 -20.45 2.59
CA HIS A 228 -14.34 -21.01 1.85
C HIS A 228 -14.58 -22.42 1.28
N PHE A 229 -15.45 -23.19 1.89
CA PHE A 229 -15.84 -24.55 1.48
C PHE A 229 -17.17 -24.59 0.73
N GLY A 230 -17.67 -23.42 0.29
CA GLY A 230 -18.97 -23.27 -0.31
C GLY A 230 -20.07 -23.03 0.75
N ALA A 231 -21.24 -22.69 0.26
CA ALA A 231 -22.45 -22.50 1.09
C ALA A 231 -23.56 -23.40 0.53
N PRO A 232 -24.24 -24.21 1.35
CA PRO A 232 -25.38 -25.02 0.90
C PRO A 232 -26.48 -24.18 0.21
N LEU A 233 -26.66 -22.93 0.64
CA LEU A 233 -27.55 -21.95 0.00
C LEU A 233 -27.11 -21.59 -1.43
N GLY A 234 -25.84 -21.79 -1.81
CA GLY A 234 -25.36 -21.51 -3.17
C GLY A 234 -26.08 -22.35 -4.23
N ASN A 235 -26.53 -23.55 -3.87
CA ASN A 235 -27.27 -24.44 -4.78
C ASN A 235 -28.74 -24.02 -4.94
N VAL A 236 -29.32 -23.36 -3.95
CA VAL A 236 -30.71 -22.90 -3.96
C VAL A 236 -30.84 -21.38 -4.15
N ALA A 237 -29.73 -20.65 -4.08
CA ALA A 237 -29.72 -19.20 -4.19
C ALA A 237 -30.42 -18.67 -5.45
N PRO A 238 -30.23 -19.25 -6.67
CA PRO A 238 -30.94 -18.76 -7.84
C PRO A 238 -32.45 -18.83 -7.70
N ALA A 239 -32.98 -19.91 -7.13
CA ALA A 239 -34.41 -20.08 -6.90
C ALA A 239 -34.93 -19.16 -5.75
N LEU A 240 -34.13 -19.01 -4.69
CA LEU A 240 -34.43 -18.15 -3.56
C LEU A 240 -34.40 -16.67 -3.95
N PHE A 241 -33.42 -16.24 -4.75
CA PHE A 241 -33.36 -14.87 -5.26
C PHE A 241 -34.48 -14.57 -6.23
N TRP A 242 -34.84 -15.53 -7.10
CA TRP A 242 -36.00 -15.40 -7.95
C TRP A 242 -37.28 -15.23 -7.10
N TYR A 243 -37.44 -16.04 -6.08
CA TYR A 243 -38.58 -15.98 -5.16
C TYR A 243 -38.63 -14.63 -4.42
N ILE A 244 -37.54 -14.19 -3.80
CA ILE A 244 -37.47 -12.91 -3.09
C ILE A 244 -37.73 -11.73 -4.04
N ASN A 245 -37.15 -11.69 -5.21
CA ASN A 245 -37.37 -10.63 -6.19
C ASN A 245 -38.79 -10.63 -6.73
N THR A 246 -39.41 -11.79 -6.87
CA THR A 246 -40.80 -11.88 -7.36
C THR A 246 -41.81 -11.41 -6.31
N PHE A 247 -41.55 -11.68 -5.02
CA PHE A 247 -42.50 -11.38 -3.96
C PHE A 247 -42.17 -10.09 -3.19
N ALA A 248 -40.91 -9.70 -3.07
CA ALA A 248 -40.52 -8.43 -2.45
C ALA A 248 -40.84 -7.21 -3.33
N ASN A 249 -40.86 -7.39 -4.65
CA ASN A 249 -41.24 -6.35 -5.61
C ASN A 249 -42.75 -6.42 -5.99
N ALA A 250 -43.49 -7.38 -5.47
CA ALA A 250 -44.94 -7.38 -5.58
C ALA A 250 -45.49 -6.24 -4.71
N SER A 251 -46.09 -5.23 -5.34
CA SER A 251 -46.74 -4.11 -4.65
C SER A 251 -47.67 -4.61 -3.55
N PRO A 252 -47.80 -3.89 -2.40
CA PRO A 252 -48.68 -4.28 -1.30
C PRO A 252 -50.18 -4.34 -1.65
N ALA A 253 -50.53 -4.23 -2.91
CA ALA A 253 -51.92 -4.24 -3.37
C ALA A 253 -52.58 -5.63 -3.38
N TYR A 254 -51.89 -6.69 -2.95
CA TYR A 254 -52.43 -8.06 -2.94
C TYR A 254 -52.18 -8.83 -1.62
N LEU A 255 -52.15 -8.11 -0.48
CA LEU A 255 -52.28 -8.73 0.83
C LEU A 255 -53.50 -8.14 1.56
#